data_1dd6c06c32074aed6b60a353085daf7a
#
_entry.id   1dd6c06c32074aed6b60a353085daf7a
#
_cell.length_a   1.000
_cell.length_b   1.000
_cell.length_c   1.000
_cell.angle_alpha   90.00
_cell.angle_beta   90.00
_cell.angle_gamma   90.00
#
_symmetry.space_group_name_H-M   'P 1'
#
loop_
_entity.id
_entity.type
_entity.pdbx_description
1 polymer ?
#
loop_
_entity_poly.entity_id
_entity_poly.type
_entity_poly.pdbx_seq_one_letter_code
_entity_poly.pdbx_strand_id
1 'polypeptide(L)' 'MSKAIEGVDYFVRIVPMPHQVHGAVSPNDDCTYNVYANSRDSRERQKQAVDHEVKKHIENNDFAKSDVVEIEGL' A
#
# COMPACT_ATOMS: atom_id res chain seq x y z
N MET A 1 2.44 17.99 -8.52
CA MET A 1 2.38 16.83 -7.75
C MET A 1 2.64 15.58 -8.57
N SER A 2 3.59 14.79 -8.20
CA SER A 2 3.95 13.67 -9.02
C SER A 2 3.11 12.44 -8.67
N LYS A 3 2.86 11.65 -9.67
CA LYS A 3 2.15 10.41 -9.51
C LYS A 3 3.12 9.28 -9.30
N ALA A 4 2.80 8.41 -8.36
CA ALA A 4 3.62 7.22 -8.15
C ALA A 4 3.40 6.22 -9.27
N ILE A 5 4.46 5.56 -9.68
CA ILE A 5 4.43 4.63 -10.80
C ILE A 5 4.77 3.24 -10.29
N GLU A 6 3.88 2.31 -10.55
CA GLU A 6 4.09 0.92 -10.15
C GLU A 6 5.30 0.34 -10.85
N GLY A 7 6.14 -0.36 -10.10
CA GLY A 7 7.35 -0.94 -10.64
C GLY A 7 8.54 0.01 -10.64
N VAL A 8 8.30 1.29 -10.31
CA VAL A 8 9.34 2.30 -10.24
C VAL A 8 9.37 2.91 -8.84
N ASP A 9 8.23 3.46 -8.43
CA ASP A 9 8.14 4.13 -7.13
C ASP A 9 7.63 3.18 -6.05
N TYR A 10 6.85 2.20 -6.43
CA TYR A 10 6.33 1.23 -5.48
C TYR A 10 6.16 -0.13 -6.15
N PHE A 11 6.11 -1.16 -5.32
CA PHE A 11 5.97 -2.53 -5.78
C PHE A 11 4.80 -3.16 -5.06
N VAL A 12 3.92 -3.82 -5.82
CA VAL A 12 2.73 -4.45 -5.27
C VAL A 12 3.04 -5.88 -4.91
N ARG A 13 2.63 -6.29 -3.71
CA ARG A 13 2.80 -7.66 -3.24
C ARG A 13 1.47 -8.14 -2.70
N ILE A 14 1.03 -9.28 -3.18
CA ILE A 14 -0.22 -9.89 -2.75
C ILE A 14 0.14 -10.97 -1.75
N VAL A 15 -0.28 -10.79 -0.50
CA VAL A 15 0.09 -11.69 0.58
C VAL A 15 -1.13 -11.98 1.44
N PRO A 16 -1.17 -13.11 2.12
CA PRO A 16 -2.29 -13.39 3.02
C PRO A 16 -2.21 -12.49 4.25
N MET A 17 -3.35 -11.91 4.61
CA MET A 17 -3.49 -11.03 5.77
C MET A 17 -4.74 -11.43 6.53
N PRO A 18 -4.91 -10.95 7.77
CA PRO A 18 -6.19 -11.11 8.45
C PRO A 18 -7.31 -10.54 7.58
N HIS A 19 -8.46 -11.18 7.60
CA HIS A 19 -9.45 -10.86 6.59
C HIS A 19 -10.04 -9.45 6.72
N GLN A 20 -9.89 -8.80 7.86
CA GLN A 20 -10.35 -7.43 7.98
C GLN A 20 -9.29 -6.41 7.54
N VAL A 21 -8.11 -6.86 7.15
CA VAL A 21 -7.05 -5.98 6.66
C VAL A 21 -7.00 -6.09 5.14
N HIS A 22 -7.08 -4.97 4.46
CA HIS A 22 -7.10 -4.97 3.00
C HIS A 22 -5.81 -4.51 2.36
N GLY A 23 -5.03 -3.70 3.06
CA GLY A 23 -3.78 -3.24 2.48
C GLY A 23 -2.83 -2.69 3.52
N ALA A 24 -1.59 -2.51 3.10
CA ALA A 24 -0.56 -1.93 3.93
C ALA A 24 0.52 -1.35 3.03
N VAL A 25 1.34 -0.48 3.57
CA VAL A 25 2.45 0.09 2.83
C VAL A 25 3.66 0.17 3.74
N SER A 26 4.83 -0.09 3.18
CA SER A 26 6.08 -0.06 3.91
C SER A 26 7.14 0.65 3.07
N PRO A 27 7.79 1.68 3.61
CA PRO A 27 8.86 2.35 2.87
C PRO A 27 10.12 1.50 2.83
N ASN A 28 10.86 1.62 1.74
CA ASN A 28 12.15 0.99 1.56
C ASN A 28 13.26 2.02 1.72
N ASP A 29 14.48 1.55 1.83
CA ASP A 29 15.62 2.44 2.04
C ASP A 29 15.94 3.30 0.82
N ASP A 30 15.56 2.85 -0.36
CA ASP A 30 15.91 3.51 -1.61
C ASP A 30 14.81 4.44 -2.11
N CYS A 31 13.96 4.90 -1.22
CA CYS A 31 12.88 5.82 -1.55
C CYS A 31 11.77 5.20 -2.37
N THR A 32 11.71 3.88 -2.40
CA THR A 32 10.56 3.18 -2.97
C THR A 32 9.72 2.61 -1.84
N TYR A 33 8.60 1.99 -2.22
CA TYR A 33 7.65 1.47 -1.25
C TYR A 33 7.17 0.10 -1.65
N ASN A 34 6.86 -0.72 -0.66
CA ASN A 34 6.12 -1.95 -0.89
C ASN A 34 4.67 -1.72 -0.51
N VAL A 35 3.77 -2.05 -1.41
CA VAL A 35 2.33 -1.91 -1.18
C VAL A 35 1.76 -3.32 -1.14
N TYR A 36 1.11 -3.66 -0.04
CA TYR A 36 0.59 -5.00 0.18
C TYR A 36 -0.91 -5.01 0.01
N ALA A 37 -1.41 -6.04 -0.61
CA ALA A 37 -2.84 -6.28 -0.71
C ALA A 37 -3.12 -7.69 -0.21
N ASN A 38 -4.32 -7.87 0.32
CA ASN A 38 -4.69 -9.14 0.94
C ASN A 38 -5.08 -10.15 -0.11
N SER A 39 -4.39 -11.28 -0.14
CA SER A 39 -4.67 -12.33 -1.11
C SER A 39 -6.05 -12.96 -0.88
N ARG A 40 -6.65 -12.75 0.28
CA ARG A 40 -7.99 -13.27 0.58
C ARG A 40 -9.09 -12.42 -0.02
N ASP A 41 -8.78 -11.20 -0.45
CA ASP A 41 -9.75 -10.32 -1.07
C ASP A 41 -9.92 -10.67 -2.54
N SER A 42 -11.04 -10.23 -3.12
CA SER A 42 -11.22 -10.35 -4.56
C SER A 42 -10.19 -9.48 -5.27
N ARG A 43 -9.98 -9.76 -6.54
CA ARG A 43 -9.04 -9.01 -7.34
C ARG A 43 -9.40 -7.53 -7.39
N GLU A 44 -10.68 -7.25 -7.53
CA GLU A 44 -11.16 -5.88 -7.56
C GLU A 44 -10.87 -5.17 -6.24
N ARG A 45 -11.10 -5.85 -5.13
CA ARG A 45 -10.84 -5.28 -3.82
C ARG A 45 -9.35 -5.04 -3.63
N GLN A 46 -8.52 -5.94 -4.12
CA GLN A 46 -7.08 -5.78 -4.05
C GLN A 46 -6.64 -4.52 -4.80
N LYS A 47 -7.22 -4.29 -5.98
CA LYS A 47 -6.92 -3.07 -6.73
C LYS A 47 -7.32 -1.82 -5.98
N GLN A 48 -8.48 -1.84 -5.37
CA GLN A 48 -8.94 -0.71 -4.58
C GLN A 48 -8.02 -0.44 -3.39
N ALA A 49 -7.57 -1.50 -2.75
CA ALA A 49 -6.66 -1.35 -1.60
C ALA A 49 -5.33 -0.76 -2.03
N VAL A 50 -4.77 -1.25 -3.11
CA VAL A 50 -3.50 -0.72 -3.63
C VAL A 50 -3.66 0.75 -3.99
N ASP A 51 -4.73 1.10 -4.69
CA ASP A 51 -4.96 2.47 -5.08
C ASP A 51 -5.07 3.39 -3.88
N HIS A 52 -5.78 2.95 -2.86
CA HIS A 52 -5.94 3.71 -1.62
C HIS A 52 -4.59 3.94 -0.94
N GLU A 53 -3.78 2.88 -0.82
CA GLU A 53 -2.49 3.01 -0.16
C GLU A 53 -1.56 3.92 -0.92
N VAL A 54 -1.54 3.80 -2.25
CA VAL A 54 -0.67 4.63 -3.07
C VAL A 54 -1.07 6.10 -2.94
N LYS A 55 -2.34 6.39 -3.04
CA LYS A 55 -2.79 7.78 -2.99
C LYS A 55 -2.58 8.38 -1.61
N LYS A 56 -2.89 7.63 -0.57
CA LYS A 56 -2.83 8.18 0.77
C LYS A 56 -1.41 8.31 1.27
N HIS A 57 -0.60 7.29 1.08
CA HIS A 57 0.69 7.23 1.74
C HIS A 57 1.85 7.61 0.84
N ILE A 58 1.76 7.36 -0.43
CA ILE A 58 2.87 7.61 -1.33
C ILE A 58 2.71 8.96 -2.01
N GLU A 59 1.60 9.17 -2.67
CA GLU A 59 1.41 10.42 -3.41
C GLU A 59 1.16 11.61 -2.50
N ASN A 60 0.43 11.40 -1.41
CA ASN A 60 0.19 12.45 -0.43
C ASN A 60 1.24 12.49 0.66
N ASN A 61 2.11 11.51 0.69
CA ASN A 61 3.19 11.44 1.66
C ASN A 61 2.68 11.51 3.09
N ASP A 62 1.65 10.75 3.39
CA ASP A 62 0.97 10.82 4.67
C ASP A 62 1.43 9.69 5.58
N PHE A 63 2.67 9.80 6.04
CA PHE A 63 3.25 8.87 7.01
C PHE A 63 3.42 9.49 8.37
N ALA A 64 2.79 10.60 8.61
CA ALA A 64 3.12 11.43 9.76
C ALA A 64 3.01 10.70 11.09
N LYS A 65 2.05 9.81 11.21
CA LYS A 65 1.82 9.13 12.47
C LYS A 65 2.27 7.71 12.47
N SER A 66 2.72 7.23 11.35
CA SER A 66 3.11 5.86 11.20
C SER A 66 4.59 5.79 10.98
N ASP A 67 5.24 4.94 11.71
CA ASP A 67 6.68 4.91 11.61
C ASP A 67 7.15 4.18 10.39
N VAL A 68 6.62 3.03 10.15
CA VAL A 68 7.18 2.16 9.15
C VAL A 68 6.14 1.54 8.28
N VAL A 69 5.11 1.03 8.89
CA VAL A 69 4.05 0.33 8.17
C VAL A 69 2.73 0.84 8.67
N GLU A 70 1.85 1.15 7.74
CA GLU A 70 0.51 1.51 8.10
C GLU A 70 -0.45 0.47 7.54
N ILE A 71 -1.20 -0.16 8.40
CA ILE A 71 -2.13 -1.21 8.02
C ILE A 71 -3.52 -0.62 7.96
N GLU A 72 -4.13 -0.74 6.79
CA GLU A 72 -5.46 -0.23 6.57
C GLU A 72 -6.45 -1.36 6.70
N GLY A 73 -7.39 -1.21 7.62
CA GLY A 73 -8.42 -2.22 7.85
C GLY A 73 -9.79 -1.59 7.83
N LEU A 74 -10.76 -2.40 8.05
CA LEU A 74 -12.13 -1.93 8.12
C LEU A 74 -12.56 -1.71 9.54
#